data_6344efb2e73cde13b3ea8e7781a0a712
#
_entry.id   6344efb2e73cde13b3ea8e7781a0a712
#
_cell.length_a   1.000
_cell.length_b   1.000
_cell.length_c   1.000
_cell.angle_alpha   90.00
_cell.angle_beta   90.00
_cell.angle_gamma   90.00
#
_symmetry.space_group_name_H-M   'P 1'
#
loop_
_entity.id
_entity.type
_entity.pdbx_description
1 polymer ?
#
loop_
_entity_poly.entity_id
_entity_poly.type
_entity_poly.pdbx_seq_one_letter_code
_entity_poly.pdbx_strand_id
1 'polypeptide(L)'
;WEKHPSWTRLADYQKCIRTWDIDDVWDNTHLTFFEMLWNWSLWDYFKKESIAWSYEFLTSKDWMWIDSRKIAVTVFEGDENAPKDEESAQIWRDLWINNISYLWKKDNWWGPAGLTWPCGPDTEIFYWVWESEFPTEGSTVWNDEKNWMEIWNNVFMEYVKDENWNFNKAAMQNVDTWMWLERITRTLVWAPSVYETDVFIDIIEEICLVLGVEYNEENKKDIRIIADHARTSVMMISDWIVPSNVDQGYILRRLL
;
A
#
# COMPACT_ATOMS: atom_id res chain seq x y z
N TRP A 1 -1.88 22.99 10.98
CA TRP A 1 -1.33 22.85 9.63
C TRP A 1 -0.64 24.14 9.20
N GLU A 2 0.61 24.08 8.91
CA GLU A 2 1.32 25.20 8.26
C GLU A 2 1.20 25.03 6.74
N LYS A 3 0.95 26.14 6.04
CA LYS A 3 0.93 26.13 4.58
C LYS A 3 2.32 25.85 4.06
N HIS A 4 2.48 24.87 3.18
CA HIS A 4 3.75 24.66 2.51
C HIS A 4 4.16 25.93 1.75
N PRO A 5 5.42 26.41 1.89
CA PRO A 5 5.81 27.74 1.42
C PRO A 5 5.76 27.90 -0.11
N SER A 6 5.85 26.81 -0.87
CA SER A 6 6.04 26.89 -2.33
C SER A 6 5.07 26.04 -3.15
N TRP A 7 4.55 24.95 -2.60
CA TRP A 7 3.85 23.94 -3.41
C TRP A 7 2.56 23.49 -2.76
N THR A 8 1.56 23.15 -3.59
CA THR A 8 0.29 22.55 -3.17
C THR A 8 0.15 21.11 -3.66
N ARG A 9 0.99 20.69 -4.60
CA ARG A 9 1.10 19.33 -5.10
C ARG A 9 2.53 18.84 -4.91
N LEU A 10 2.66 17.69 -4.29
CA LEU A 10 3.96 17.09 -4.01
C LEU A 10 3.93 15.62 -4.47
N ALA A 11 5.07 15.14 -4.91
CA ALA A 11 5.31 13.71 -5.12
C ALA A 11 6.71 13.38 -4.64
N ASP A 12 6.87 12.21 -4.05
CA ASP A 12 8.16 11.73 -3.53
C ASP A 12 8.17 10.20 -3.50
N TYR A 13 9.34 9.61 -3.23
CA TYR A 13 9.46 8.23 -2.84
C TYR A 13 10.12 8.13 -1.47
N GLN A 14 9.76 7.11 -0.69
CA GLN A 14 10.26 6.94 0.66
C GLN A 14 10.59 5.49 0.96
N LYS A 15 11.79 5.26 1.50
CA LYS A 15 12.16 3.98 2.11
C LYS A 15 11.39 3.79 3.41
N CYS A 16 10.70 2.66 3.54
CA CYS A 16 9.85 2.34 4.67
C CYS A 16 10.23 1.01 5.31
N ILE A 17 10.13 0.94 6.64
CA ILE A 17 10.28 -0.30 7.40
C ILE A 17 9.03 -0.50 8.24
N ARG A 18 8.41 -1.67 8.10
CA ARG A 18 7.24 -2.09 8.86
C ARG A 18 7.45 -3.49 9.41
N THR A 19 7.29 -3.64 10.72
CA THR A 19 7.64 -4.89 11.42
C THR A 19 6.46 -5.62 12.03
N TRP A 20 5.25 -5.06 11.99
CA TRP A 20 4.08 -5.76 12.50
C TRP A 20 3.58 -6.89 11.59
N ASP A 21 3.96 -6.88 10.32
CA ASP A 21 3.69 -7.95 9.36
C ASP A 21 4.87 -8.92 9.19
N ILE A 22 5.86 -8.89 10.12
CA ILE A 22 7.12 -9.65 9.97
C ILE A 22 6.91 -11.17 9.92
N ASP A 23 5.83 -11.65 10.49
CA ASP A 23 5.47 -13.07 10.47
C ASP A 23 4.92 -13.52 9.12
N ASP A 24 4.53 -12.57 8.26
CA ASP A 24 3.93 -12.78 6.93
C ASP A 24 4.90 -12.52 5.77
N VAL A 25 6.15 -12.08 6.04
CA VAL A 25 7.15 -11.73 4.99
C VAL A 25 7.64 -12.91 4.13
N TRP A 26 6.97 -14.01 4.15
CA TRP A 26 7.20 -15.15 3.26
C TRP A 26 6.07 -15.34 2.24
N ASP A 27 4.96 -14.66 2.42
CA ASP A 27 3.83 -14.73 1.49
C ASP A 27 4.15 -14.02 0.15
N ASN A 28 3.15 -13.76 -0.65
CA ASN A 28 3.37 -13.21 -1.98
C ASN A 28 3.47 -11.68 -2.02
N THR A 29 3.26 -10.96 -0.89
CA THR A 29 2.99 -9.51 -0.90
C THR A 29 3.65 -8.73 0.23
N HIS A 30 3.93 -9.35 1.40
CA HIS A 30 4.45 -8.67 2.57
C HIS A 30 5.96 -8.60 2.59
N LEU A 31 6.48 -7.44 2.97
CA LEU A 31 7.91 -7.14 3.09
C LEU A 31 8.15 -6.32 4.35
N THR A 32 9.32 -6.52 4.98
CA THR A 32 9.78 -5.69 6.10
C THR A 32 10.28 -4.33 5.61
N PHE A 33 11.07 -4.32 4.54
CA PHE A 33 11.50 -3.11 3.84
C PHE A 33 10.80 -3.01 2.49
N PHE A 34 10.23 -1.85 2.21
CA PHE A 34 9.61 -1.52 0.93
C PHE A 34 9.72 -0.03 0.65
N GLU A 35 9.47 0.36 -0.61
CA GLU A 35 9.48 1.74 -1.03
C GLU A 35 8.06 2.20 -1.34
N MET A 36 7.65 3.32 -0.72
CA MET A 36 6.38 3.98 -0.99
C MET A 36 6.55 5.10 -1.99
N LEU A 37 5.69 5.10 -3.00
CA LEU A 37 5.54 6.18 -3.96
C LEU A 37 4.39 7.04 -3.50
N TRP A 38 4.69 8.29 -3.11
CA TRP A 38 3.75 9.20 -2.50
C TRP A 38 3.32 10.30 -3.46
N ASN A 39 2.06 10.74 -3.32
CA ASN A 39 1.65 12.05 -3.80
C ASN A 39 0.66 12.71 -2.84
N TRP A 40 0.79 14.03 -2.70
CA TRP A 40 0.00 14.83 -1.78
C TRP A 40 -0.67 15.99 -2.47
N SER A 41 -1.94 16.25 -2.06
CA SER A 41 -2.62 17.51 -2.29
C SER A 41 -2.71 18.29 -0.99
N LEU A 42 -2.18 19.49 -1.00
CA LEU A 42 -2.30 20.46 0.09
C LEU A 42 -3.29 21.54 -0.35
N TRP A 43 -4.62 21.21 -0.32
CA TRP A 43 -5.73 22.07 -0.76
C TRP A 43 -5.84 22.36 -2.26
N ASP A 44 -5.29 21.57 -3.11
CA ASP A 44 -5.31 21.81 -4.54
C ASP A 44 -6.39 20.98 -5.23
N TYR A 45 -6.39 19.68 -5.00
CA TYR A 45 -7.36 18.72 -5.51
C TYR A 45 -7.85 17.80 -4.37
N PHE A 46 -8.96 17.11 -4.61
CA PHE A 46 -9.54 16.20 -3.62
C PHE A 46 -10.02 14.90 -4.29
N LYS A 47 -11.07 14.26 -3.76
CA LYS A 47 -11.54 12.92 -4.15
C LYS A 47 -11.65 12.73 -5.66
N LYS A 48 -12.35 13.63 -6.34
CA LYS A 48 -12.65 13.49 -7.77
C LYS A 48 -11.39 13.41 -8.62
N GLU A 49 -10.49 14.35 -8.46
CA GLU A 49 -9.25 14.41 -9.23
C GLU A 49 -8.31 13.29 -8.81
N SER A 50 -8.16 13.02 -7.50
CA SER A 50 -7.28 11.97 -6.99
C SER A 50 -7.67 10.61 -7.55
N ILE A 51 -8.93 10.23 -7.45
CA ILE A 51 -9.45 8.96 -7.97
C ILE A 51 -9.31 8.88 -9.49
N ALA A 52 -9.67 9.96 -10.20
CA ALA A 52 -9.59 9.97 -11.66
C ALA A 52 -8.14 9.82 -12.16
N TRP A 53 -7.19 10.49 -11.51
CA TRP A 53 -5.77 10.38 -11.89
C TRP A 53 -5.16 9.04 -11.49
N SER A 54 -5.54 8.47 -10.34
CA SER A 54 -5.12 7.11 -9.99
C SER A 54 -5.62 6.09 -11.01
N TYR A 55 -6.87 6.19 -11.42
CA TYR A 55 -7.44 5.34 -12.47
C TYR A 55 -6.72 5.52 -13.80
N GLU A 56 -6.53 6.77 -14.27
CA GLU A 56 -5.82 7.07 -15.50
C GLU A 56 -4.39 6.52 -15.47
N PHE A 57 -3.66 6.76 -14.39
CA PHE A 57 -2.29 6.30 -14.24
C PHE A 57 -2.16 4.77 -14.27
N LEU A 58 -3.10 4.06 -13.66
CA LEU A 58 -3.11 2.60 -13.70
C LEU A 58 -3.52 2.03 -15.06
N THR A 59 -4.50 2.63 -15.74
CA THR A 59 -5.17 1.98 -16.87
C THR A 59 -4.81 2.53 -18.24
N SER A 60 -4.31 3.77 -18.34
CA SER A 60 -3.92 4.36 -19.61
C SER A 60 -2.72 3.67 -20.24
N LYS A 61 -2.74 3.56 -21.59
CA LYS A 61 -1.62 3.03 -22.39
C LYS A 61 -0.34 3.86 -22.30
N ASP A 62 -0.49 5.14 -21.95
CA ASP A 62 0.64 6.06 -21.81
C ASP A 62 1.36 5.88 -20.45
N TRP A 63 0.78 5.08 -19.55
CA TRP A 63 1.28 4.81 -18.20
C TRP A 63 1.41 3.30 -17.93
N MET A 64 0.71 2.76 -16.95
CA MET A 64 0.88 1.36 -16.51
C MET A 64 0.11 0.33 -17.34
N TRP A 65 -0.93 0.75 -18.06
CA TRP A 65 -1.74 -0.08 -18.95
C TRP A 65 -2.31 -1.36 -18.29
N ILE A 66 -2.72 -1.26 -17.07
CA ILE A 66 -3.38 -2.34 -16.34
C ILE A 66 -4.83 -2.47 -16.84
N ASP A 67 -5.29 -3.70 -17.07
CA ASP A 67 -6.67 -3.96 -17.44
C ASP A 67 -7.62 -3.64 -16.27
N SER A 68 -8.53 -2.69 -16.47
CA SER A 68 -9.47 -2.24 -15.44
C SER A 68 -10.39 -3.35 -14.91
N ARG A 69 -10.59 -4.43 -15.67
CA ARG A 69 -11.37 -5.62 -15.23
C ARG A 69 -10.68 -6.40 -14.11
N LYS A 70 -9.38 -6.16 -13.90
CA LYS A 70 -8.58 -6.75 -12.81
C LYS A 70 -8.45 -5.82 -11.61
N ILE A 71 -9.19 -4.72 -11.59
CA ILE A 71 -9.18 -3.74 -10.50
C ILE A 71 -10.45 -3.88 -9.67
N ALA A 72 -10.30 -3.93 -8.36
CA ALA A 72 -11.36 -3.74 -7.38
C ALA A 72 -10.96 -2.61 -6.43
N VAL A 73 -11.94 -1.99 -5.79
CA VAL A 73 -11.69 -0.91 -4.84
C VAL A 73 -12.50 -1.08 -3.57
N THR A 74 -11.99 -0.48 -2.50
CA THR A 74 -12.71 -0.37 -1.24
C THR A 74 -13.04 1.08 -0.94
N VAL A 75 -14.07 1.31 -0.15
CA VAL A 75 -14.46 2.62 0.36
C VAL A 75 -15.03 2.49 1.77
N PHE A 76 -14.96 3.55 2.55
CA PHE A 76 -15.46 3.57 3.91
C PHE A 76 -16.98 3.37 3.98
N GLU A 77 -17.45 2.42 4.80
CA GLU A 77 -18.89 2.10 4.93
C GLU A 77 -19.65 3.04 5.86
N GLY A 78 -18.92 3.92 6.60
CA GLY A 78 -19.51 4.84 7.58
C GLY A 78 -19.53 4.29 9.00
N ASP A 79 -19.54 5.22 9.98
CA ASP A 79 -19.74 4.95 11.41
C ASP A 79 -20.50 6.12 12.08
N GLU A 80 -20.55 6.14 13.39
CA GLU A 80 -21.18 7.23 14.17
C GLU A 80 -20.47 8.59 14.00
N ASN A 81 -19.23 8.62 13.53
CA ASN A 81 -18.40 9.83 13.41
C ASN A 81 -18.38 10.40 12.00
N ALA A 82 -18.53 9.55 10.98
CA ALA A 82 -18.47 9.96 9.59
C ALA A 82 -19.42 9.13 8.72
N PRO A 83 -20.10 9.75 7.74
CA PRO A 83 -21.00 9.03 6.86
C PRO A 83 -20.26 8.08 5.92
N LYS A 84 -21.00 7.12 5.39
CA LYS A 84 -20.58 6.26 4.30
C LYS A 84 -20.05 7.08 3.12
N ASP A 85 -18.91 6.69 2.54
CA ASP A 85 -18.28 7.42 1.43
C ASP A 85 -18.88 7.05 0.08
N GLU A 86 -20.14 7.44 -0.13
CA GLU A 86 -20.81 7.27 -1.41
C GLU A 86 -20.23 8.16 -2.52
N GLU A 87 -19.57 9.27 -2.16
CA GLU A 87 -18.92 10.15 -3.13
C GLU A 87 -17.79 9.41 -3.85
N SER A 88 -16.85 8.81 -3.11
CA SER A 88 -15.77 8.02 -3.72
C SER A 88 -16.30 6.83 -4.50
N ALA A 89 -17.30 6.13 -3.96
CA ALA A 89 -17.93 5.01 -4.66
C ALA A 89 -18.58 5.44 -5.99
N GLN A 90 -19.23 6.60 -6.02
CA GLN A 90 -19.86 7.11 -7.25
C GLN A 90 -18.80 7.51 -8.28
N ILE A 91 -17.70 8.15 -7.87
CA ILE A 91 -16.60 8.51 -8.76
C ILE A 91 -16.01 7.24 -9.41
N TRP A 92 -15.82 6.16 -8.63
CA TRP A 92 -15.36 4.88 -9.17
C TRP A 92 -16.34 4.27 -10.18
N ARG A 93 -17.66 4.30 -9.91
CA ARG A 93 -18.69 3.84 -10.86
C ARG A 93 -18.68 4.63 -12.16
N ASP A 94 -18.50 5.95 -12.08
CA ASP A 94 -18.42 6.85 -13.24
C ASP A 94 -17.18 6.53 -14.12
N LEU A 95 -16.14 5.90 -13.52
CA LEU A 95 -14.95 5.37 -14.19
C LEU A 95 -15.09 3.89 -14.57
N TRP A 96 -16.29 3.32 -14.49
CA TRP A 96 -16.61 1.94 -14.84
C TRP A 96 -16.01 0.87 -13.92
N ILE A 97 -15.53 1.24 -12.74
CA ILE A 97 -15.16 0.29 -11.68
C ILE A 97 -16.40 -0.02 -10.85
N ASN A 98 -16.91 -1.25 -10.97
CA ASN A 98 -18.12 -1.70 -10.28
C ASN A 98 -17.83 -2.70 -9.14
N ASN A 99 -16.62 -3.25 -9.07
CA ASN A 99 -16.19 -4.10 -7.97
C ASN A 99 -15.76 -3.21 -6.79
N ILE A 100 -16.74 -2.78 -6.00
CA ILE A 100 -16.56 -1.84 -4.88
C ILE A 100 -17.01 -2.55 -3.60
N SER A 101 -16.12 -2.68 -2.63
CA SER A 101 -16.42 -3.18 -1.29
C SER A 101 -16.48 -2.00 -0.31
N TYR A 102 -17.51 -2.01 0.56
CA TYR A 102 -17.61 -1.04 1.65
C TYR A 102 -17.06 -1.70 2.90
N LEU A 103 -16.00 -1.15 3.46
CA LEU A 103 -15.32 -1.73 4.60
C LEU A 103 -15.33 -0.78 5.82
N TRP A 104 -15.05 -1.38 6.97
CA TRP A 104 -15.10 -0.71 8.26
C TRP A 104 -13.94 0.26 8.45
N LYS A 105 -14.04 1.05 9.50
CA LYS A 105 -13.00 2.00 9.94
C LYS A 105 -11.61 1.38 10.10
N LYS A 106 -11.53 0.11 10.41
CA LYS A 106 -10.26 -0.60 10.52
C LYS A 106 -9.51 -0.65 9.19
N ASP A 107 -10.27 -0.75 8.09
CA ASP A 107 -9.72 -1.02 6.75
C ASP A 107 -9.75 0.24 5.86
N ASN A 108 -10.79 1.08 5.95
CA ASN A 108 -10.96 2.27 5.10
C ASN A 108 -11.03 3.60 5.86
N TRP A 109 -10.22 3.73 6.90
CA TRP A 109 -10.05 5.00 7.60
C TRP A 109 -8.61 5.17 8.07
N TRP A 110 -7.96 6.23 7.62
CA TRP A 110 -6.61 6.55 8.04
C TRP A 110 -6.57 7.59 9.16
N GLY A 111 -5.73 7.32 10.14
CA GLY A 111 -5.44 8.23 11.24
C GLY A 111 -6.47 8.24 12.38
N PRO A 112 -6.23 9.09 13.35
CA PRO A 112 -5.10 10.03 13.44
C PRO A 112 -3.79 9.35 13.83
N ALA A 113 -2.69 9.84 13.29
CA ALA A 113 -1.35 9.36 13.62
C ALA A 113 -0.87 9.76 15.03
N GLY A 114 -1.68 10.50 15.79
CA GLY A 114 -1.44 10.97 17.15
C GLY A 114 -2.72 11.28 17.90
N LEU A 115 -2.63 12.01 19.01
CA LEU A 115 -3.80 12.37 19.83
C LEU A 115 -4.75 13.29 19.09
N THR A 116 -4.20 14.32 18.42
CA THR A 116 -4.95 15.30 17.63
C THR A 116 -4.27 15.42 16.26
N TRP A 117 -4.87 14.82 15.23
CA TRP A 117 -4.28 14.78 13.91
C TRP A 117 -5.33 14.72 12.82
N PRO A 118 -5.04 15.19 11.61
CA PRO A 118 -5.90 14.96 10.48
C PRO A 118 -6.11 13.47 10.23
N CYS A 119 -7.31 13.15 9.78
CA CYS A 119 -7.73 11.80 9.48
C CYS A 119 -8.88 11.83 8.48
N GLY A 120 -9.26 10.69 7.98
CA GLY A 120 -10.42 10.62 7.10
C GLY A 120 -10.57 9.26 6.44
N PRO A 121 -11.64 9.11 5.67
CA PRO A 121 -11.86 7.91 4.88
C PRO A 121 -10.80 7.78 3.80
N ASP A 122 -10.55 6.56 3.39
CA ASP A 122 -9.71 6.26 2.26
C ASP A 122 -10.42 5.33 1.27
N THR A 123 -9.82 5.20 0.10
CA THR A 123 -10.17 4.23 -0.92
C THR A 123 -8.92 3.51 -1.38
N GLU A 124 -8.91 2.23 -1.16
CA GLU A 124 -7.82 1.36 -1.59
C GLU A 124 -8.12 0.76 -2.95
N ILE A 125 -7.08 0.56 -3.74
CA ILE A 125 -7.13 -0.02 -5.06
C ILE A 125 -6.42 -1.37 -5.01
N PHE A 126 -7.13 -2.40 -5.43
CA PHE A 126 -6.65 -3.78 -5.44
C PHE A 126 -6.50 -4.30 -6.85
N TYR A 127 -5.53 -5.17 -7.05
CA TYR A 127 -5.28 -5.89 -8.28
C TYR A 127 -5.50 -7.38 -8.10
N TRP A 128 -6.13 -8.02 -9.08
CA TRP A 128 -6.36 -9.46 -9.12
C TRP A 128 -5.05 -10.22 -9.37
N VAL A 129 -4.66 -11.08 -8.43
CA VAL A 129 -3.37 -11.80 -8.45
C VAL A 129 -3.51 -13.32 -8.59
N TRP A 130 -4.73 -13.82 -8.81
CA TRP A 130 -4.98 -15.25 -8.94
C TRP A 130 -4.56 -15.80 -10.31
N GLU A 131 -4.44 -17.14 -10.41
CA GLU A 131 -4.03 -17.85 -11.65
C GLU A 131 -5.01 -17.66 -12.83
N SER A 132 -6.30 -17.42 -12.54
CA SER A 132 -7.26 -17.09 -13.60
C SER A 132 -6.98 -15.72 -14.19
N GLU A 133 -7.15 -15.59 -15.50
CA GLU A 133 -6.89 -14.32 -16.21
C GLU A 133 -7.70 -13.16 -15.65
N PHE A 134 -8.94 -13.41 -15.20
CA PHE A 134 -9.84 -12.42 -14.64
C PHE A 134 -10.46 -12.92 -13.34
N PRO A 135 -10.95 -11.99 -12.47
CA PRO A 135 -11.70 -12.35 -11.28
C PRO A 135 -12.89 -13.25 -11.60
N THR A 136 -13.14 -14.21 -10.73
CA THR A 136 -14.35 -15.03 -10.83
C THR A 136 -15.59 -14.19 -10.55
N GLU A 137 -16.71 -14.55 -11.16
CA GLU A 137 -17.98 -13.84 -10.95
C GLU A 137 -18.34 -13.79 -9.45
N GLY A 138 -18.62 -12.58 -8.95
CA GLY A 138 -18.92 -12.34 -7.54
C GLY A 138 -17.72 -12.28 -6.59
N SER A 139 -16.48 -12.41 -7.09
CA SER A 139 -15.28 -12.18 -6.28
C SER A 139 -15.13 -10.69 -5.96
N THR A 140 -14.93 -10.38 -4.69
CA THR A 140 -14.71 -9.03 -4.18
C THR A 140 -13.57 -9.05 -3.18
N VAL A 141 -13.00 -7.91 -2.86
CA VAL A 141 -11.98 -7.79 -1.81
C VAL A 141 -12.49 -8.35 -0.48
N TRP A 142 -13.77 -8.17 -0.16
CA TRP A 142 -14.37 -8.64 1.07
C TRP A 142 -14.47 -10.17 1.20
N ASN A 143 -14.84 -10.88 0.12
CA ASN A 143 -15.09 -12.32 0.18
C ASN A 143 -13.95 -13.19 -0.35
N ASP A 144 -12.92 -12.58 -0.93
CA ASP A 144 -11.82 -13.28 -1.59
C ASP A 144 -10.48 -12.51 -1.43
N GLU A 145 -10.24 -11.95 -0.25
CA GLU A 145 -9.10 -11.10 0.09
C GLU A 145 -7.73 -11.63 -0.40
N LYS A 146 -7.50 -12.94 -0.27
CA LYS A 146 -6.21 -13.56 -0.66
C LYS A 146 -5.89 -13.46 -2.15
N ASN A 147 -6.88 -13.24 -3.01
CA ASN A 147 -6.73 -13.15 -4.46
C ASN A 147 -6.73 -11.69 -4.95
N TRP A 148 -6.92 -10.74 -4.04
CA TRP A 148 -6.86 -9.31 -4.29
C TRP A 148 -5.69 -8.70 -3.52
N MET A 149 -4.72 -8.15 -4.22
CA MET A 149 -3.57 -7.48 -3.61
C MET A 149 -3.77 -5.97 -3.67
N GLU A 150 -3.74 -5.31 -2.51
CA GLU A 150 -3.69 -3.86 -2.44
C GLU A 150 -2.44 -3.34 -3.14
N ILE A 151 -2.63 -2.42 -4.09
CA ILE A 151 -1.54 -1.79 -4.85
C ILE A 151 -1.43 -0.30 -4.61
N TRP A 152 -2.52 0.37 -4.22
CA TRP A 152 -2.54 1.82 -3.98
C TRP A 152 -3.61 2.18 -2.96
N ASN A 153 -3.34 3.19 -2.12
CA ASN A 153 -4.31 3.76 -1.20
C ASN A 153 -4.41 5.28 -1.39
N ASN A 154 -5.62 5.83 -1.45
CA ASN A 154 -5.92 7.26 -1.53
C ASN A 154 -6.65 7.70 -0.25
N VAL A 155 -5.98 8.45 0.60
CA VAL A 155 -6.53 8.96 1.86
C VAL A 155 -7.07 10.37 1.70
N PHE A 156 -8.29 10.59 2.14
CA PHE A 156 -8.99 11.87 2.08
C PHE A 156 -9.08 12.49 3.46
N MET A 157 -8.09 13.30 3.83
CA MET A 157 -8.00 13.95 5.13
C MET A 157 -8.99 15.12 5.21
N GLU A 158 -10.22 14.84 5.59
CA GLU A 158 -11.30 15.81 5.71
C GLU A 158 -11.82 15.99 7.15
N TYR A 159 -11.20 15.30 8.11
CA TYR A 159 -11.51 15.39 9.53
C TYR A 159 -10.26 15.69 10.36
N VAL A 160 -10.50 16.25 11.56
CA VAL A 160 -9.50 16.38 12.63
C VAL A 160 -10.10 15.80 13.89
N LYS A 161 -9.41 14.87 14.52
CA LYS A 161 -9.75 14.36 15.83
C LYS A 161 -9.27 15.34 16.89
N ASP A 162 -10.16 15.76 17.79
CA ASP A 162 -9.83 16.60 18.93
C ASP A 162 -9.42 15.78 20.18
N GLU A 163 -9.01 16.49 21.25
CA GLU A 163 -8.58 15.88 22.51
C GLU A 163 -9.71 15.10 23.22
N ASN A 164 -10.97 15.40 22.90
CA ASN A 164 -12.15 14.73 23.43
C ASN A 164 -12.63 13.56 22.56
N TRP A 165 -11.82 13.16 21.57
CA TRP A 165 -12.13 12.07 20.62
C TRP A 165 -13.26 12.36 19.64
N ASN A 166 -13.66 13.63 19.47
CA ASN A 166 -14.61 14.01 18.44
C ASN A 166 -13.90 14.18 17.09
N PHE A 167 -14.54 13.73 16.02
CA PHE A 167 -14.09 13.91 14.65
C PHE A 167 -14.81 15.12 14.04
N ASN A 168 -14.10 16.23 13.94
CA ASN A 168 -14.62 17.48 13.39
C ASN A 168 -14.19 17.63 11.94
N LYS A 169 -15.04 18.19 11.08
CA LYS A 169 -14.63 18.51 9.70
C LYS A 169 -13.41 19.43 9.72
N ALA A 170 -12.38 19.06 8.97
CA ALA A 170 -11.19 19.88 8.80
C ALA A 170 -11.53 21.17 8.04
N ALA A 171 -10.87 22.27 8.40
CA ALA A 171 -10.97 23.52 7.63
C ALA A 171 -10.41 23.38 6.21
N MET A 172 -9.65 22.36 5.98
CA MET A 172 -8.86 22.09 4.78
C MET A 172 -8.92 20.61 4.43
N GLN A 173 -9.14 20.33 3.15
CA GLN A 173 -9.16 18.98 2.60
C GLN A 173 -7.82 18.69 1.94
N ASN A 174 -7.13 17.67 2.42
CA ASN A 174 -5.88 17.21 1.82
C ASN A 174 -6.04 15.78 1.30
N VAL A 175 -5.21 15.46 0.34
CA VAL A 175 -5.06 14.08 -0.13
C VAL A 175 -3.65 13.61 0.20
N ASP A 176 -3.56 12.38 0.67
CA ASP A 176 -2.34 11.63 0.86
C ASP A 176 -2.51 10.27 0.19
N THR A 177 -1.64 9.95 -0.76
CA THR A 177 -1.74 8.66 -1.44
C THR A 177 -0.40 7.95 -1.42
N TRP A 178 -0.42 6.63 -1.31
CA TRP A 178 0.79 5.81 -1.40
C TRP A 178 0.57 4.53 -2.18
N MET A 179 1.58 4.16 -2.93
CA MET A 179 1.67 2.93 -3.70
C MET A 179 2.98 2.23 -3.37
N TRP A 180 2.97 0.92 -3.18
CA TRP A 180 4.19 0.16 -2.95
C TRP A 180 4.89 -0.16 -4.27
N LEU A 181 6.15 0.25 -4.39
CA LEU A 181 6.96 -0.01 -5.58
C LEU A 181 7.04 -1.50 -5.90
N GLU A 182 7.28 -2.34 -4.90
CA GLU A 182 7.42 -3.78 -5.08
C GLU A 182 6.12 -4.45 -5.54
N ARG A 183 4.97 -4.03 -4.99
CA ARG A 183 3.66 -4.56 -5.39
C ARG A 183 3.27 -4.15 -6.80
N ILE A 184 3.51 -2.90 -7.17
CA ILE A 184 3.21 -2.45 -8.54
C ILE A 184 4.19 -3.06 -9.54
N THR A 185 5.47 -3.22 -9.19
CA THR A 185 6.46 -3.93 -10.03
C THR A 185 6.00 -5.36 -10.30
N ARG A 186 5.63 -6.11 -9.25
CA ARG A 186 5.05 -7.46 -9.40
C ARG A 186 3.87 -7.47 -10.38
N THR A 187 2.95 -6.51 -10.24
CA THR A 187 1.77 -6.39 -11.10
C THR A 187 2.15 -6.19 -12.56
N LEU A 188 3.11 -5.32 -12.84
CA LEU A 188 3.52 -4.95 -14.21
C LEU A 188 4.31 -6.05 -14.91
N VAL A 189 5.11 -6.83 -14.17
CA VAL A 189 5.89 -7.94 -14.74
C VAL A 189 5.17 -9.29 -14.64
N TRP A 190 3.94 -9.32 -14.08
CA TRP A 190 3.12 -10.52 -13.93
C TRP A 190 3.79 -11.63 -13.10
N ALA A 191 4.60 -11.24 -12.12
CA ALA A 191 5.28 -12.18 -11.25
C ALA A 191 4.30 -12.84 -10.26
N PRO A 192 4.50 -14.12 -9.90
CA PRO A 192 3.65 -14.82 -8.93
C PRO A 192 3.75 -14.23 -7.52
N SER A 193 4.87 -13.62 -7.16
CA SER A 193 5.04 -12.87 -5.92
C SER A 193 6.04 -11.74 -6.08
N VAL A 194 6.18 -10.88 -5.07
CA VAL A 194 7.21 -9.82 -5.03
C VAL A 194 8.63 -10.40 -5.06
N TYR A 195 8.80 -11.63 -4.60
CA TYR A 195 10.09 -12.32 -4.53
C TYR A 195 10.59 -12.84 -5.88
N GLU A 196 9.73 -13.00 -6.89
CA GLU A 196 10.10 -13.37 -8.25
C GLU A 196 10.22 -12.15 -9.19
N THR A 197 10.38 -10.96 -8.62
CA THR A 197 10.71 -9.74 -9.36
C THR A 197 12.22 -9.51 -9.37
N ASP A 198 12.70 -8.62 -10.23
CA ASP A 198 14.11 -8.19 -10.30
C ASP A 198 14.62 -7.56 -8.99
N VAL A 199 13.72 -7.14 -8.11
CA VAL A 199 14.04 -6.63 -6.77
C VAL A 199 14.65 -7.72 -5.87
N PHE A 200 14.25 -8.99 -6.06
CA PHE A 200 14.62 -10.09 -5.17
C PHE A 200 15.32 -11.26 -5.84
N ILE A 201 15.14 -11.46 -7.15
CA ILE A 201 15.61 -12.68 -7.82
C ILE A 201 17.11 -12.93 -7.62
N ASP A 202 17.93 -11.89 -7.79
CA ASP A 202 19.40 -12.00 -7.63
C ASP A 202 19.79 -12.33 -6.18
N ILE A 203 19.05 -11.80 -5.19
CA ILE A 203 19.28 -12.08 -3.76
C ILE A 203 18.96 -13.54 -3.46
N ILE A 204 17.84 -14.06 -3.99
CA ILE A 204 17.40 -15.43 -3.80
C ILE A 204 18.40 -16.41 -4.47
N GLU A 205 18.84 -16.10 -5.68
CA GLU A 205 19.83 -16.92 -6.39
C GLU A 205 21.15 -17.01 -5.62
N GLU A 206 21.64 -15.90 -5.08
CA GLU A 206 22.86 -15.89 -4.26
C GLU A 206 22.69 -16.67 -2.94
N ILE A 207 21.54 -16.53 -2.27
CA ILE A 207 21.23 -17.33 -1.07
C ILE A 207 21.25 -18.82 -1.42
N CYS A 208 20.60 -19.22 -2.49
CA CYS A 208 20.58 -20.61 -2.94
C CYS A 208 21.97 -21.15 -3.28
N LEU A 209 22.79 -20.33 -3.92
CA LEU A 209 24.18 -20.68 -4.24
C LEU A 209 25.01 -20.91 -2.97
N VAL A 210 24.92 -20.00 -2.01
CA VAL A 210 25.65 -20.09 -0.72
C VAL A 210 25.23 -21.31 0.08
N LEU A 211 23.92 -21.61 0.09
CA LEU A 211 23.37 -22.75 0.84
C LEU A 211 23.50 -24.07 0.11
N GLY A 212 23.80 -24.07 -1.20
CA GLY A 212 23.88 -25.28 -2.03
C GLY A 212 22.51 -25.95 -2.22
N VAL A 213 21.43 -25.16 -2.34
CA VAL A 213 20.07 -25.64 -2.52
C VAL A 213 19.41 -25.02 -3.75
N GLU A 214 18.36 -25.66 -4.27
CA GLU A 214 17.49 -25.07 -5.29
C GLU A 214 16.27 -24.41 -4.62
N TYR A 215 15.83 -23.26 -5.13
CA TYR A 215 14.60 -22.60 -4.67
C TYR A 215 13.37 -23.39 -5.12
N ASN A 216 12.56 -23.88 -4.17
CA ASN A 216 11.40 -24.72 -4.43
C ASN A 216 10.33 -24.57 -3.33
N GLU A 217 9.18 -25.24 -3.49
CA GLU A 217 8.05 -25.17 -2.57
C GLU A 217 8.37 -25.59 -1.12
N GLU A 218 9.36 -26.45 -0.90
CA GLU A 218 9.72 -26.96 0.44
C GLU A 218 10.52 -25.93 1.25
N ASN A 219 11.32 -25.09 0.57
CA ASN A 219 12.23 -24.14 1.20
C ASN A 219 11.92 -22.65 0.90
N LYS A 220 10.97 -22.37 0.02
CA LYS A 220 10.68 -20.99 -0.40
C LYS A 220 10.36 -20.05 0.76
N LYS A 221 9.67 -20.54 1.79
CA LYS A 221 9.36 -19.75 2.97
C LYS A 221 10.62 -19.25 3.66
N ASP A 222 11.55 -20.14 3.97
CA ASP A 222 12.77 -19.79 4.68
C ASP A 222 13.68 -18.91 3.83
N ILE A 223 13.80 -19.20 2.55
CA ILE A 223 14.61 -18.41 1.60
C ILE A 223 14.06 -17.00 1.44
N ARG A 224 12.73 -16.84 1.34
CA ARG A 224 12.08 -15.52 1.27
C ARG A 224 12.31 -14.70 2.54
N ILE A 225 12.19 -15.31 3.71
CA ILE A 225 12.48 -14.64 4.99
C ILE A 225 13.94 -14.16 5.01
N ILE A 226 14.89 -15.00 4.63
CA ILE A 226 16.31 -14.62 4.56
C ILE A 226 16.52 -13.48 3.57
N ALA A 227 15.91 -13.54 2.39
CA ALA A 227 16.02 -12.51 1.36
C ALA A 227 15.45 -11.16 1.82
N ASP A 228 14.25 -11.16 2.43
CA ASP A 228 13.63 -9.97 3.00
C ASP A 228 14.51 -9.35 4.10
N HIS A 229 14.95 -10.17 5.07
CA HIS A 229 15.75 -9.70 6.18
C HIS A 229 17.13 -9.21 5.74
N ALA A 230 17.76 -9.87 4.77
CA ALA A 230 19.04 -9.45 4.21
C ALA A 230 18.90 -8.09 3.49
N ARG A 231 17.91 -7.95 2.60
CA ARG A 231 17.62 -6.68 1.92
C ARG A 231 17.32 -5.56 2.92
N THR A 232 16.46 -5.82 3.88
CA THR A 232 16.10 -4.86 4.93
C THR A 232 17.33 -4.43 5.72
N SER A 233 18.17 -5.39 6.16
CA SER A 233 19.39 -5.10 6.92
C SER A 233 20.37 -4.25 6.12
N VAL A 234 20.59 -4.55 4.84
CA VAL A 234 21.46 -3.76 3.97
C VAL A 234 20.96 -2.34 3.82
N MET A 235 19.66 -2.14 3.61
CA MET A 235 19.06 -0.81 3.49
C MET A 235 19.18 -0.01 4.78
N MET A 236 18.92 -0.63 5.94
CA MET A 236 19.10 0.02 7.24
C MET A 236 20.56 0.45 7.48
N ILE A 237 21.51 -0.45 7.20
CA ILE A 237 22.95 -0.15 7.37
C ILE A 237 23.38 0.95 6.40
N SER A 238 22.89 0.96 5.16
CA SER A 238 23.20 2.02 4.19
C SER A 238 22.72 3.41 4.65
N ASP A 239 21.70 3.45 5.48
CA ASP A 239 21.18 4.66 6.12
C ASP A 239 21.78 4.90 7.53
N TRP A 240 22.96 4.35 7.79
CA TRP A 240 23.76 4.56 9.00
C TRP A 240 23.13 4.00 10.30
N ILE A 241 22.18 3.09 10.20
CA ILE A 241 21.65 2.43 11.39
C ILE A 241 22.63 1.33 11.82
N VAL A 242 22.95 1.33 13.11
CA VAL A 242 23.87 0.37 13.72
C VAL A 242 23.07 -0.56 14.67
N PRO A 243 23.33 -1.88 14.68
CA PRO A 243 22.68 -2.78 15.62
C PRO A 243 22.82 -2.33 17.07
N SER A 244 21.71 -2.24 17.78
CA SER A 244 21.67 -1.77 19.19
C SER A 244 20.58 -2.47 19.99
N ASN A 245 20.36 -2.04 21.22
CA ASN A 245 19.31 -2.57 22.11
C ASN A 245 18.03 -1.72 22.10
N VAL A 246 17.98 -0.63 21.33
CA VAL A 246 16.85 0.32 21.31
C VAL A 246 16.53 0.74 19.88
N ASP A 247 15.30 1.20 19.68
CA ASP A 247 14.79 1.83 18.44
C ASP A 247 15.08 1.02 17.16
N GLN A 248 15.40 1.69 16.07
CA GLN A 248 15.69 1.05 14.77
C GLN A 248 16.87 0.07 14.84
N GLY A 249 17.88 0.38 15.68
CA GLY A 249 19.03 -0.51 15.88
C GLY A 249 18.66 -1.84 16.51
N TYR A 250 17.63 -1.89 17.36
CA TYR A 250 17.09 -3.13 17.91
C TYR A 250 16.41 -3.97 16.81
N ILE A 251 15.64 -3.33 15.92
CA ILE A 251 15.05 -4.01 14.77
C ILE A 251 16.14 -4.63 13.91
N LEU A 252 17.14 -3.84 13.50
CA LEU A 252 18.26 -4.33 12.69
C LEU A 252 18.96 -5.51 13.34
N ARG A 253 19.23 -5.44 14.65
CA ARG A 253 19.84 -6.55 15.40
C ARG A 253 19.01 -7.83 15.37
N ARG A 254 17.69 -7.72 15.27
CA ARG A 254 16.78 -8.88 15.20
C ARG A 254 16.68 -9.49 13.81
N LEU A 255 16.93 -8.70 12.78
CA LEU A 255 16.92 -9.17 11.39
C LEU A 255 18.23 -9.89 11.02
N LEU A 256 19.35 -9.53 11.67
CA LEU A 256 20.67 -10.17 11.54
C LEU A 256 20.76 -11.46 12.37
#